data_387bd9e578518d09feb1a56320c7be75
#
_entry.id   387bd9e578518d09feb1a56320c7be75
#
_cell.length_a   1.000
_cell.length_b   1.000
_cell.length_c   1.000
_cell.angle_alpha   90.00
_cell.angle_beta   90.00
_cell.angle_gamma   90.00
#
_symmetry.space_group_name_H-M   'P 1'
#
loop_
_entity.id
_entity.type
_entity.pdbx_description
1 polymer ?
#
loop_
_entity_poly.entity_id
_entity_poly.type
_entity_poly.pdbx_seq_one_letter_code
_entity_poly.pdbx_strand_id
1 'polypeptide(L)'
;NLMNAIEAAGIANIFSGGNSGPNNSTVNSPQRINTSEVNTFCVGSVNGNISFPYPISNFSTRGPSQCSGAGSLAIHPEVVAPGQNVRSAWDQNNYNTISGTSMAAPHVSGSILLLKEAFPYLSGEDLLWALYLSAVDLGIPGEDNIYGMGMIDVYAAFQYLSQNHIPIDPNSSKYDIHLDSVTIPNYKENTCDDSFIPTVYFTNRGDFPINNIDFTVKINKDTVLTFPWSGNLMPDSSSNLTFPILNGLNPGK
;
A
#
# COMPACT_ATOMS: atom_id res chain seq x y z
N ASN A 1 -2.26 6.03 -17.98
CA ASN A 1 -3.48 5.26 -17.76
C ASN A 1 -3.86 5.29 -16.27
N LEU A 2 -5.04 4.75 -15.88
CA LEU A 2 -5.51 4.78 -14.48
C LEU A 2 -4.53 4.05 -13.53
N MET A 3 -3.96 2.93 -13.95
CA MET A 3 -3.04 2.13 -13.11
C MET A 3 -1.79 2.93 -12.75
N ASN A 4 -1.21 3.64 -13.71
CA ASN A 4 -0.06 4.52 -13.45
C ASN A 4 -0.40 5.67 -12.49
N ALA A 5 -1.63 6.18 -12.53
CA ALA A 5 -2.07 7.21 -11.59
C ALA A 5 -2.23 6.68 -10.16
N ILE A 6 -2.70 5.44 -10.01
CA ILE A 6 -2.81 4.77 -8.70
C ILE A 6 -1.42 4.47 -8.14
N GLU A 7 -0.50 3.95 -8.96
CA GLU A 7 0.90 3.73 -8.60
C GLU A 7 1.59 5.03 -8.17
N ALA A 8 1.46 6.10 -8.98
CA ALA A 8 2.01 7.43 -8.67
C ALA A 8 1.41 8.05 -7.38
N ALA A 9 0.23 7.62 -6.96
CA ALA A 9 -0.37 7.99 -5.67
C ALA A 9 0.21 7.17 -4.50
N GLY A 10 1.18 6.28 -4.74
CA GLY A 10 1.80 5.43 -3.72
C GLY A 10 0.96 4.21 -3.30
N ILE A 11 -0.05 3.85 -4.08
CA ILE A 11 -0.97 2.75 -3.78
C ILE A 11 -0.48 1.46 -4.46
N ALA A 12 -0.39 0.37 -3.70
CA ALA A 12 -0.08 -0.96 -4.23
C ALA A 12 -1.27 -1.54 -5.00
N ASN A 13 -1.07 -1.82 -6.27
CA ASN A 13 -2.11 -2.28 -7.21
C ASN A 13 -2.01 -3.80 -7.41
N ILE A 14 -2.81 -4.57 -6.69
CA ILE A 14 -2.73 -6.03 -6.67
C ILE A 14 -3.95 -6.65 -7.34
N PHE A 15 -3.72 -7.58 -8.26
CA PHE A 15 -4.75 -8.28 -9.01
C PHE A 15 -4.59 -9.79 -8.92
N SER A 16 -5.72 -10.49 -8.80
CA SER A 16 -5.74 -11.93 -9.04
C SER A 16 -5.45 -12.22 -10.52
N GLY A 17 -4.55 -13.13 -10.82
CA GLY A 17 -4.12 -13.44 -12.19
C GLY A 17 -5.22 -13.98 -13.10
N GLY A 18 -6.23 -14.60 -12.51
CA GLY A 18 -7.32 -15.30 -13.24
C GLY A 18 -7.23 -16.82 -13.14
N ASN A 19 -8.33 -17.48 -13.49
CA ASN A 19 -8.49 -18.92 -13.31
C ASN A 19 -8.70 -19.66 -14.66
N SER A 20 -8.02 -19.19 -15.71
CA SER A 20 -8.14 -19.73 -17.08
C SER A 20 -6.97 -20.66 -17.47
N GLY A 21 -6.11 -21.07 -16.52
CA GLY A 21 -5.07 -22.07 -16.76
C GLY A 21 -5.63 -23.43 -17.20
N PRO A 22 -4.78 -24.40 -17.54
CA PRO A 22 -3.32 -24.37 -17.46
C PRO A 22 -2.59 -23.89 -18.74
N ASN A 23 -3.32 -23.46 -19.75
CA ASN A 23 -2.72 -23.07 -21.03
C ASN A 23 -1.94 -21.75 -20.90
N ASN A 24 -0.95 -21.57 -21.78
CA ASN A 24 -0.18 -20.32 -21.85
C ASN A 24 -1.04 -19.16 -22.41
N SER A 25 -0.61 -17.93 -22.14
CA SER A 25 -1.25 -16.70 -22.62
C SER A 25 -2.71 -16.55 -22.23
N THR A 26 -3.03 -16.97 -21.00
CA THR A 26 -4.39 -16.90 -20.45
C THR A 26 -4.62 -15.68 -19.55
N VAL A 27 -3.63 -14.78 -19.46
CA VAL A 27 -3.73 -13.52 -18.69
C VAL A 27 -4.79 -12.61 -19.31
N ASN A 28 -5.65 -12.07 -18.45
CA ASN A 28 -6.74 -11.17 -18.83
C ASN A 28 -6.46 -9.71 -18.43
N SER A 29 -7.31 -8.79 -18.86
CA SER A 29 -7.27 -7.40 -18.41
C SER A 29 -7.77 -7.28 -16.96
N PRO A 30 -7.22 -6.36 -16.13
CA PRO A 30 -6.24 -5.33 -16.53
C PRO A 30 -4.78 -5.79 -16.50
N GLN A 31 -4.47 -6.95 -15.89
CA GLN A 31 -3.11 -7.43 -15.59
C GLN A 31 -2.22 -7.57 -16.83
N ARG A 32 -2.81 -7.88 -17.98
CA ARG A 32 -2.07 -8.05 -19.23
C ARG A 32 -1.53 -6.75 -19.86
N ILE A 33 -1.73 -5.59 -19.24
CA ILE A 33 -1.36 -4.26 -19.77
C ILE A 33 -0.50 -3.54 -18.76
N ASN A 34 0.71 -4.03 -18.53
CA ASN A 34 1.68 -3.38 -17.65
C ASN A 34 2.51 -2.34 -18.39
N THR A 35 2.92 -1.33 -17.66
CA THR A 35 3.91 -0.32 -18.08
C THR A 35 5.13 -0.32 -17.16
N SER A 36 5.05 -0.98 -16.01
CA SER A 36 6.14 -1.40 -15.12
C SER A 36 5.82 -2.79 -14.59
N GLU A 37 6.79 -3.49 -14.04
CA GLU A 37 6.63 -4.84 -13.50
C GLU A 37 5.70 -4.91 -12.29
N VAL A 38 5.40 -3.78 -11.67
CA VAL A 38 4.59 -3.75 -10.44
C VAL A 38 3.32 -2.89 -10.52
N ASN A 39 3.06 -2.18 -11.64
CA ASN A 39 1.90 -1.28 -11.73
C ASN A 39 0.54 -1.98 -11.86
N THR A 40 0.55 -3.25 -12.26
CA THR A 40 -0.62 -4.14 -12.26
C THR A 40 -0.21 -5.51 -11.73
N PHE A 41 0.19 -5.56 -10.47
CA PHE A 41 0.80 -6.71 -9.83
C PHE A 41 -0.11 -7.94 -9.85
N CYS A 42 0.18 -8.87 -10.73
CA CYS A 42 -0.62 -10.05 -11.00
C CYS A 42 -0.19 -11.22 -10.11
N VAL A 43 -1.12 -11.84 -9.41
CA VAL A 43 -0.85 -12.91 -8.46
C VAL A 43 -1.41 -14.25 -8.96
N GLY A 44 -0.52 -15.21 -9.16
CA GLY A 44 -0.86 -16.60 -9.47
C GLY A 44 -1.16 -17.41 -8.20
N SER A 45 -1.63 -18.64 -8.40
CA SER A 45 -2.08 -19.53 -7.32
C SER A 45 -1.26 -20.80 -7.23
N VAL A 46 -0.74 -21.11 -6.04
CA VAL A 46 -0.14 -22.41 -5.71
C VAL A 46 -1.00 -23.18 -4.70
N ASN A 47 -0.77 -24.49 -4.64
CA ASN A 47 -1.34 -25.34 -3.58
C ASN A 47 -0.43 -25.35 -2.34
N GLY A 48 -0.69 -24.44 -1.42
CA GLY A 48 0.04 -24.34 -0.15
C GLY A 48 -0.22 -25.49 0.86
N ASN A 49 -1.14 -26.41 0.55
CA ASN A 49 -1.41 -27.57 1.41
C ASN A 49 -0.49 -28.77 1.12
N ILE A 50 0.37 -28.64 0.14
CA ILE A 50 1.39 -29.64 -0.24
C ILE A 50 2.75 -29.09 0.16
N SER A 51 3.67 -29.99 0.53
CA SER A 51 5.04 -29.62 0.90
C SER A 51 5.79 -28.94 -0.25
N PHE A 52 6.72 -28.08 0.09
CA PHE A 52 7.65 -27.46 -0.87
C PHE A 52 8.38 -28.52 -1.75
N PRO A 53 8.56 -28.24 -3.06
CA PRO A 53 8.10 -27.07 -3.80
C PRO A 53 6.59 -27.07 -4.05
N TYR A 54 5.95 -25.94 -3.80
CA TYR A 54 4.50 -25.79 -3.93
C TYR A 54 4.06 -25.90 -5.39
N PRO A 55 3.22 -26.89 -5.77
CA PRO A 55 2.78 -26.99 -7.17
C PRO A 55 1.83 -25.86 -7.53
N ILE A 56 1.99 -25.36 -8.76
CA ILE A 56 1.06 -24.40 -9.34
C ILE A 56 -0.36 -24.98 -9.38
N SER A 57 -1.36 -24.21 -9.01
CA SER A 57 -2.76 -24.61 -9.16
C SER A 57 -3.10 -24.74 -10.65
N ASN A 58 -3.77 -25.82 -11.02
CA ASN A 58 -4.05 -26.12 -12.43
C ASN A 58 -4.86 -25.03 -13.14
N PHE A 59 -5.71 -24.35 -12.40
CA PHE A 59 -6.51 -23.22 -12.90
C PHE A 59 -5.72 -21.90 -13.00
N SER A 60 -4.57 -21.77 -12.33
CA SER A 60 -3.82 -20.51 -12.31
C SER A 60 -3.48 -20.05 -13.74
N THR A 61 -3.84 -18.82 -14.05
CA THR A 61 -3.52 -18.16 -15.31
C THR A 61 -2.01 -18.08 -15.50
N ARG A 62 -1.55 -18.19 -16.75
CA ARG A 62 -0.13 -18.19 -17.14
C ARG A 62 0.14 -17.19 -18.25
N GLY A 63 1.35 -16.64 -18.23
CA GLY A 63 1.88 -15.83 -19.31
C GLY A 63 2.24 -16.63 -20.59
N PRO A 64 2.89 -16.02 -21.55
CA PRO A 64 3.19 -14.59 -21.58
C PRO A 64 1.95 -13.73 -21.88
N SER A 65 1.97 -12.47 -21.45
CA SER A 65 0.99 -11.48 -21.91
C SER A 65 1.20 -11.18 -23.40
N GLN A 66 0.10 -10.98 -24.12
CA GLN A 66 0.12 -10.58 -25.53
C GLN A 66 -0.01 -9.05 -25.73
N CYS A 67 -0.20 -8.31 -24.64
CA CYS A 67 -0.51 -6.87 -24.67
C CYS A 67 0.51 -6.02 -23.88
N SER A 68 1.38 -6.65 -23.11
CA SER A 68 2.50 -6.00 -22.43
C SER A 68 3.72 -5.87 -23.34
N GLY A 69 4.73 -5.15 -22.87
CA GLY A 69 6.03 -5.03 -23.54
C GLY A 69 6.76 -6.36 -23.72
N ALA A 70 8.05 -6.29 -23.99
CA ALA A 70 8.93 -7.46 -24.07
C ALA A 70 9.66 -7.69 -22.73
N GLY A 71 10.28 -8.87 -22.58
CA GLY A 71 11.03 -9.22 -21.37
C GLY A 71 10.09 -9.47 -20.18
N SER A 72 10.49 -8.99 -19.00
CA SER A 72 9.77 -9.17 -17.74
C SER A 72 8.33 -8.65 -17.81
N LEU A 73 8.08 -7.55 -18.51
CA LEU A 73 6.73 -7.01 -18.71
C LEU A 73 5.76 -7.97 -19.39
N ALA A 74 6.25 -8.94 -20.16
CA ALA A 74 5.41 -9.94 -20.79
C ALA A 74 5.21 -11.19 -19.91
N ILE A 75 6.05 -11.38 -18.90
CA ILE A 75 5.98 -12.54 -18.00
C ILE A 75 4.89 -12.32 -16.95
N HIS A 76 4.04 -13.31 -16.78
CA HIS A 76 2.97 -13.33 -15.78
C HIS A 76 2.73 -14.76 -15.26
N PRO A 77 2.32 -14.86 -13.95
CA PRO A 77 2.10 -13.79 -12.98
C PRO A 77 3.44 -13.16 -12.54
N GLU A 78 3.41 -12.06 -11.80
CA GLU A 78 4.59 -11.48 -11.17
C GLU A 78 5.09 -12.34 -10.02
N VAL A 79 4.16 -12.83 -9.19
CA VAL A 79 4.44 -13.75 -8.08
C VAL A 79 3.30 -14.75 -7.91
N VAL A 80 3.51 -15.78 -7.10
CA VAL A 80 2.46 -16.70 -6.66
C VAL A 80 2.27 -16.66 -5.15
N ALA A 81 1.07 -17.02 -4.71
CA ALA A 81 0.71 -17.19 -3.31
C ALA A 81 -0.29 -18.36 -3.14
N PRO A 82 -0.53 -18.86 -1.92
CA PRO A 82 -1.51 -19.90 -1.68
C PRO A 82 -2.91 -19.49 -2.13
N GLY A 83 -3.50 -20.25 -3.05
CA GLY A 83 -4.84 -19.95 -3.57
C GLY A 83 -5.71 -21.19 -3.76
N GLN A 84 -5.20 -22.39 -3.44
CA GLN A 84 -5.97 -23.62 -3.54
C GLN A 84 -6.38 -24.13 -2.15
N ASN A 85 -7.69 -24.39 -1.99
CA ASN A 85 -8.29 -24.87 -0.72
C ASN A 85 -7.97 -23.93 0.46
N VAL A 86 -8.11 -22.63 0.25
CA VAL A 86 -7.89 -21.61 1.28
C VAL A 86 -9.15 -21.49 2.14
N ARG A 87 -8.99 -21.73 3.44
CA ARG A 87 -10.07 -21.55 4.43
C ARG A 87 -10.04 -20.13 4.96
N SER A 88 -11.15 -19.43 4.85
CA SER A 88 -11.29 -18.04 5.31
C SER A 88 -12.68 -17.78 5.88
N ALA A 89 -12.85 -16.61 6.51
CA ALA A 89 -14.14 -16.15 7.00
C ALA A 89 -15.17 -16.09 5.86
N TRP A 90 -16.39 -16.43 6.18
CA TRP A 90 -17.53 -16.44 5.29
C TRP A 90 -18.71 -15.72 5.94
N ASP A 91 -19.82 -15.57 5.21
CA ASP A 91 -20.98 -14.88 5.76
C ASP A 91 -21.57 -15.59 7.01
N GLN A 92 -22.39 -14.88 7.79
CA GLN A 92 -23.10 -15.37 8.98
C GLN A 92 -22.18 -16.04 10.02
N ASN A 93 -20.96 -15.49 10.22
CA ASN A 93 -19.96 -15.98 11.17
C ASN A 93 -19.45 -17.40 10.90
N ASN A 94 -19.49 -17.83 9.67
CA ASN A 94 -18.98 -19.13 9.22
C ASN A 94 -17.59 -19.02 8.60
N TYR A 95 -17.03 -20.20 8.27
CA TYR A 95 -15.82 -20.34 7.49
C TYR A 95 -16.13 -21.18 6.25
N ASN A 96 -15.47 -20.86 5.15
CA ASN A 96 -15.56 -21.66 3.93
C ASN A 96 -14.16 -21.91 3.36
N THR A 97 -14.05 -22.98 2.56
CA THR A 97 -12.80 -23.33 1.87
C THR A 97 -13.05 -23.29 0.38
N ILE A 98 -12.37 -22.37 -0.28
CA ILE A 98 -12.51 -22.16 -1.73
C ILE A 98 -11.16 -22.03 -2.40
N SER A 99 -11.13 -22.11 -3.73
CA SER A 99 -9.91 -22.06 -4.53
C SER A 99 -10.03 -21.00 -5.64
N GLY A 100 -8.92 -20.31 -5.91
CA GLY A 100 -8.83 -19.31 -6.97
C GLY A 100 -7.63 -18.40 -6.77
N THR A 101 -7.15 -17.75 -7.81
CA THR A 101 -6.18 -16.65 -7.70
C THR A 101 -6.74 -15.49 -6.87
N SER A 102 -8.08 -15.39 -6.77
CA SER A 102 -8.76 -14.47 -5.84
C SER A 102 -8.48 -14.74 -4.36
N MET A 103 -8.03 -15.96 -4.00
CA MET A 103 -7.59 -16.33 -2.66
C MET A 103 -6.08 -16.13 -2.49
N ALA A 104 -5.32 -16.15 -3.58
CA ALA A 104 -3.89 -15.86 -3.57
C ALA A 104 -3.61 -14.33 -3.42
N ALA A 105 -4.29 -13.49 -4.15
CA ALA A 105 -4.10 -12.03 -4.11
C ALA A 105 -4.20 -11.41 -2.70
N PRO A 106 -5.16 -11.80 -1.81
CA PRO A 106 -5.21 -11.31 -0.44
C PRO A 106 -3.98 -11.63 0.42
N HIS A 107 -3.26 -12.72 0.13
CA HIS A 107 -2.00 -13.00 0.82
C HIS A 107 -0.93 -11.95 0.49
N VAL A 108 -0.85 -11.53 -0.78
CA VAL A 108 0.03 -10.43 -1.19
C VAL A 108 -0.41 -9.12 -0.54
N SER A 109 -1.72 -8.82 -0.54
CA SER A 109 -2.25 -7.61 0.11
C SER A 109 -1.93 -7.58 1.61
N GLY A 110 -2.10 -8.72 2.30
CA GLY A 110 -1.73 -8.84 3.72
C GLY A 110 -0.23 -8.67 3.95
N SER A 111 0.62 -9.21 3.06
CA SER A 111 2.07 -9.01 3.11
C SER A 111 2.46 -7.54 2.94
N ILE A 112 1.82 -6.82 2.00
CA ILE A 112 2.03 -5.37 1.84
C ILE A 112 1.63 -4.60 3.09
N LEU A 113 0.53 -4.96 3.74
CA LEU A 113 0.10 -4.30 4.99
C LEU A 113 1.12 -4.50 6.12
N LEU A 114 1.68 -5.72 6.27
CA LEU A 114 2.74 -5.99 7.25
C LEU A 114 4.02 -5.21 6.94
N LEU A 115 4.42 -5.14 5.68
CA LEU A 115 5.57 -4.32 5.26
C LEU A 115 5.30 -2.82 5.46
N LYS A 116 4.08 -2.36 5.19
CA LYS A 116 3.67 -0.97 5.38
C LYS A 116 3.65 -0.57 6.87
N GLU A 117 3.33 -1.49 7.77
CA GLU A 117 3.46 -1.28 9.21
C GLU A 117 4.92 -1.06 9.61
N ALA A 118 5.83 -1.87 9.07
CA ALA A 118 7.26 -1.74 9.35
C ALA A 118 7.91 -0.52 8.66
N PHE A 119 7.45 -0.18 7.46
CA PHE A 119 8.01 0.90 6.63
C PHE A 119 6.90 1.85 6.12
N PRO A 120 6.22 2.60 6.99
CA PRO A 120 5.05 3.40 6.61
C PRO A 120 5.36 4.55 5.64
N TYR A 121 6.61 4.94 5.51
CA TYR A 121 7.08 6.00 4.62
C TYR A 121 7.37 5.52 3.18
N LEU A 122 7.45 4.19 2.94
CA LEU A 122 7.64 3.64 1.60
C LEU A 122 6.34 3.64 0.80
N SER A 123 6.44 3.81 -0.51
CA SER A 123 5.31 3.73 -1.42
C SER A 123 4.82 2.29 -1.61
N GLY A 124 3.61 2.13 -2.15
CA GLY A 124 3.12 0.81 -2.55
C GLY A 124 4.00 0.14 -3.60
N GLU A 125 4.58 0.93 -4.50
CA GLU A 125 5.54 0.47 -5.50
C GLU A 125 6.79 -0.13 -4.86
N ASP A 126 7.43 0.57 -3.91
CA ASP A 126 8.61 0.08 -3.20
C ASP A 126 8.37 -1.26 -2.50
N LEU A 127 7.19 -1.40 -1.87
CA LEU A 127 6.80 -2.61 -1.15
C LEU A 127 6.51 -3.78 -2.10
N LEU A 128 5.90 -3.53 -3.25
CA LEU A 128 5.67 -4.55 -4.29
C LEU A 128 6.99 -5.01 -4.90
N TRP A 129 7.92 -4.10 -5.18
CA TRP A 129 9.27 -4.44 -5.63
C TRP A 129 10.00 -5.33 -4.63
N ALA A 130 9.87 -5.05 -3.34
CA ALA A 130 10.47 -5.88 -2.31
C ALA A 130 9.92 -7.32 -2.32
N LEU A 131 8.60 -7.49 -2.44
CA LEU A 131 7.99 -8.83 -2.54
C LEU A 131 8.38 -9.55 -3.83
N TYR A 132 8.47 -8.81 -4.96
CA TYR A 132 8.85 -9.37 -6.26
C TYR A 132 10.30 -9.89 -6.24
N LEU A 133 11.24 -9.06 -5.78
CA LEU A 133 12.68 -9.38 -5.79
C LEU A 133 13.11 -10.39 -4.71
N SER A 134 12.33 -10.56 -3.66
CA SER A 134 12.62 -11.48 -2.56
C SER A 134 11.81 -12.78 -2.60
N ALA A 135 11.01 -12.97 -3.65
CA ALA A 135 10.21 -14.19 -3.82
C ALA A 135 11.10 -15.44 -3.86
N VAL A 136 10.59 -16.55 -3.32
CA VAL A 136 11.27 -17.84 -3.38
C VAL A 136 11.02 -18.47 -4.74
N ASP A 137 12.07 -18.58 -5.54
CA ASP A 137 12.01 -19.11 -6.90
C ASP A 137 11.40 -20.52 -6.95
N LEU A 138 10.51 -20.75 -7.89
CA LEU A 138 9.81 -22.00 -8.13
C LEU A 138 9.77 -22.30 -9.64
N GLY A 139 9.90 -23.57 -9.99
CA GLY A 139 9.80 -24.00 -11.38
C GLY A 139 11.12 -23.90 -12.12
N ILE A 140 11.16 -23.18 -13.23
CA ILE A 140 12.37 -22.92 -14.00
C ILE A 140 13.15 -21.81 -13.29
N PRO A 141 14.47 -21.96 -13.07
CA PRO A 141 15.23 -20.94 -12.37
C PRO A 141 15.10 -19.54 -12.98
N GLY A 142 14.79 -18.57 -12.15
CA GLY A 142 14.49 -17.19 -12.53
C GLY A 142 13.02 -16.96 -12.85
N GLU A 143 12.71 -15.78 -13.36
CA GLU A 143 11.33 -15.39 -13.68
C GLU A 143 10.76 -16.22 -14.85
N ASP A 144 9.57 -16.81 -14.64
CA ASP A 144 8.90 -17.63 -15.63
C ASP A 144 7.38 -17.35 -15.74
N ASN A 145 6.77 -17.84 -16.83
CA ASN A 145 5.35 -17.60 -17.13
C ASN A 145 4.36 -18.49 -16.34
N ILE A 146 4.81 -19.20 -15.33
CA ILE A 146 4.00 -20.11 -14.49
C ILE A 146 3.98 -19.61 -13.05
N TYR A 147 5.17 -19.28 -12.50
CA TYR A 147 5.36 -18.87 -11.13
C TYR A 147 5.79 -17.41 -10.98
N GLY A 148 6.11 -16.70 -12.08
CA GLY A 148 6.73 -15.38 -12.04
C GLY A 148 8.09 -15.44 -11.36
N MET A 149 8.35 -14.56 -10.41
CA MET A 149 9.53 -14.60 -9.54
C MET A 149 9.46 -15.71 -8.48
N GLY A 150 8.28 -16.33 -8.30
CA GLY A 150 8.08 -17.42 -7.35
C GLY A 150 7.09 -17.09 -6.23
N MET A 151 7.20 -17.83 -5.13
CA MET A 151 6.35 -17.70 -3.95
C MET A 151 6.74 -16.51 -3.12
N ILE A 152 5.78 -15.65 -2.75
CA ILE A 152 6.03 -14.54 -1.86
C ILE A 152 6.61 -15.01 -0.51
N ASP A 153 7.59 -14.26 0.00
CA ASP A 153 8.13 -14.39 1.35
C ASP A 153 8.20 -13.00 1.99
N VAL A 154 7.26 -12.71 2.87
CA VAL A 154 7.17 -11.40 3.53
C VAL A 154 8.36 -11.12 4.45
N TYR A 155 8.94 -12.17 5.05
CA TYR A 155 10.12 -11.98 5.90
C TYR A 155 11.37 -11.69 5.08
N ALA A 156 11.56 -12.37 3.96
CA ALA A 156 12.64 -12.05 3.01
C ALA A 156 12.49 -10.63 2.44
N ALA A 157 11.25 -10.20 2.12
CA ALA A 157 10.97 -8.83 1.69
C ALA A 157 11.30 -7.79 2.77
N PHE A 158 10.96 -8.06 4.04
CA PHE A 158 11.34 -7.24 5.17
C PHE A 158 12.87 -7.13 5.30
N GLN A 159 13.58 -8.25 5.20
CA GLN A 159 15.05 -8.27 5.25
C GLN A 159 15.67 -7.50 4.07
N TYR A 160 15.10 -7.64 2.87
CA TYR A 160 15.51 -6.90 1.67
C TYR A 160 15.39 -5.38 1.89
N LEU A 161 14.23 -4.92 2.37
CA LEU A 161 14.01 -3.51 2.67
C LEU A 161 14.93 -3.00 3.79
N SER A 162 15.16 -3.81 4.83
CA SER A 162 16.01 -3.43 5.97
C SER A 162 17.48 -3.20 5.62
N GLN A 163 17.92 -3.60 4.42
CA GLN A 163 19.28 -3.29 3.96
C GLN A 163 19.50 -1.79 3.70
N ASN A 164 18.45 -1.08 3.27
CA ASN A 164 18.53 0.32 2.88
C ASN A 164 17.50 1.21 3.60
N HIS A 165 16.60 0.64 4.37
CA HIS A 165 15.51 1.32 5.06
C HIS A 165 15.46 0.90 6.52
N ILE A 166 15.21 1.85 7.41
CA ILE A 166 15.11 1.59 8.84
C ILE A 166 13.62 1.28 9.17
N PRO A 167 13.29 0.05 9.62
CA PRO A 167 11.94 -0.24 10.04
C PRO A 167 11.56 0.59 11.27
N ILE A 168 10.30 0.97 11.38
CA ILE A 168 9.80 1.61 12.60
C ILE A 168 9.75 0.54 13.70
N ASP A 169 10.27 0.89 14.88
CA ASP A 169 10.07 0.08 16.09
C ASP A 169 8.56 0.07 16.41
N PRO A 170 7.91 -1.09 16.45
CA PRO A 170 6.49 -1.19 16.79
C PRO A 170 6.18 -0.65 18.19
N ASN A 171 7.20 -0.52 19.04
CA ASN A 171 7.06 0.16 20.33
C ASN A 171 7.29 1.67 20.25
N SER A 172 7.63 2.21 19.08
CA SER A 172 7.84 3.66 18.87
C SER A 172 6.56 4.43 18.55
N SER A 173 5.42 3.76 18.41
CA SER A 173 4.08 4.39 18.37
C SER A 173 3.68 5.10 19.66
N LYS A 174 4.66 5.36 20.52
CA LYS A 174 4.57 6.08 21.78
C LYS A 174 4.05 7.50 21.65
N TYR A 175 4.21 8.09 20.47
CA TYR A 175 3.76 9.45 20.15
C TYR A 175 2.91 9.40 18.88
N ASP A 176 1.60 9.56 19.01
CA ASP A 176 0.65 9.61 17.90
C ASP A 176 -0.27 10.82 18.03
N ILE A 177 -0.21 11.74 17.07
CA ILE A 177 -1.09 12.90 17.00
C ILE A 177 -2.08 12.72 15.87
N HIS A 178 -3.34 12.62 16.24
CA HIS A 178 -4.46 12.63 15.32
C HIS A 178 -4.98 14.07 15.13
N LEU A 179 -5.07 14.52 13.88
CA LEU A 179 -5.72 15.78 13.52
C LEU A 179 -7.24 15.54 13.41
N ASP A 180 -7.99 16.03 14.38
CA ASP A 180 -9.44 15.79 14.44
C ASP A 180 -10.19 16.68 13.46
N SER A 181 -9.86 17.96 13.41
CA SER A 181 -10.50 18.91 12.50
C SER A 181 -9.70 20.21 12.36
N VAL A 182 -10.00 20.92 11.27
CA VAL A 182 -9.54 22.30 11.04
C VAL A 182 -10.78 23.16 10.85
N THR A 183 -10.93 24.21 11.66
CA THR A 183 -12.02 25.18 11.52
C THR A 183 -11.49 26.54 11.12
N ILE A 184 -12.26 27.23 10.28
CA ILE A 184 -11.97 28.61 9.83
C ILE A 184 -13.19 29.45 10.18
N PRO A 185 -13.32 29.93 11.43
CA PRO A 185 -14.58 30.50 11.94
C PRO A 185 -15.02 31.80 11.27
N ASN A 186 -14.12 32.50 10.58
CA ASN A 186 -14.42 33.79 9.93
C ASN A 186 -14.43 33.69 8.39
N TYR A 187 -14.40 32.47 7.84
CA TYR A 187 -14.53 32.32 6.38
C TYR A 187 -15.95 32.69 5.95
N LYS A 188 -16.10 33.82 5.27
CA LYS A 188 -17.34 34.21 4.57
C LYS A 188 -17.14 33.98 3.09
N GLU A 189 -17.89 33.06 2.51
CA GLU A 189 -18.03 32.95 1.06
C GLU A 189 -18.45 34.29 0.53
N ASN A 190 -17.68 34.95 -0.33
CA ASN A 190 -17.90 36.25 -0.94
C ASN A 190 -17.28 37.50 -0.27
N THR A 191 -16.29 37.36 0.56
CA THR A 191 -15.45 38.51 0.95
C THR A 191 -14.18 38.53 0.12
N CYS A 192 -13.80 39.73 -0.39
CA CYS A 192 -12.49 39.95 -1.03
C CYS A 192 -11.34 39.97 0.01
N ASP A 193 -11.57 39.46 1.18
CA ASP A 193 -10.60 39.44 2.27
C ASP A 193 -9.80 38.12 2.19
N ASP A 194 -8.54 38.25 1.85
CA ASP A 194 -7.60 37.12 1.67
C ASP A 194 -7.07 36.57 2.98
N SER A 195 -7.61 37.03 4.13
CA SER A 195 -7.15 36.66 5.47
C SER A 195 -8.08 35.66 6.15
N PHE A 196 -7.50 34.69 6.85
CA PHE A 196 -8.25 33.74 7.66
C PHE A 196 -7.46 33.34 8.91
N ILE A 197 -8.18 32.89 9.94
CA ILE A 197 -7.61 32.43 11.20
C ILE A 197 -8.04 30.98 11.44
N PRO A 198 -7.21 30.00 11.04
CA PRO A 198 -7.55 28.60 11.26
C PRO A 198 -7.33 28.20 12.72
N THR A 199 -8.17 27.30 13.20
CA THR A 199 -7.96 26.60 14.46
C THR A 199 -7.91 25.10 14.16
N VAL A 200 -6.83 24.44 14.57
CA VAL A 200 -6.67 22.99 14.48
C VAL A 200 -7.03 22.36 15.81
N TYR A 201 -7.76 21.27 15.76
CA TYR A 201 -8.08 20.41 16.89
C TYR A 201 -7.37 19.09 16.72
N PHE A 202 -6.73 18.59 17.76
CA PHE A 202 -5.93 17.38 17.70
C PHE A 202 -5.98 16.61 19.00
N THR A 203 -5.80 15.29 18.89
CA THR A 203 -5.84 14.34 20.00
C THR A 203 -4.56 13.53 20.02
N ASN A 204 -3.96 13.35 21.19
CA ASN A 204 -2.88 12.39 21.41
C ASN A 204 -3.48 10.98 21.51
N ARG A 205 -3.23 10.16 20.50
CA ARG A 205 -3.61 8.73 20.48
C ARG A 205 -2.45 7.79 20.81
N GLY A 206 -1.28 8.37 21.13
CA GLY A 206 -0.13 7.63 21.58
C GLY A 206 -0.17 7.32 23.07
N ASP A 207 0.79 6.51 23.52
CA ASP A 207 0.90 6.03 24.90
C ASP A 207 1.63 7.01 25.83
N PHE A 208 2.27 8.04 25.28
CA PHE A 208 3.13 8.98 26.03
C PHE A 208 2.63 10.41 25.92
N PRO A 209 2.84 11.21 27.00
CA PRO A 209 2.56 12.64 26.95
C PRO A 209 3.38 13.35 25.87
N ILE A 210 2.75 14.24 25.12
CA ILE A 210 3.39 15.04 24.09
C ILE A 210 3.51 16.48 24.59
N ASN A 211 4.72 17.03 24.56
CA ASN A 211 5.00 18.34 25.12
C ASN A 211 5.13 19.42 24.04
N ASN A 212 5.57 19.04 22.84
CA ASN A 212 5.78 19.97 21.73
C ASN A 212 5.29 19.34 20.43
N ILE A 213 4.65 20.15 19.58
CA ILE A 213 4.19 19.79 18.25
C ILE A 213 4.48 20.97 17.31
N ASP A 214 5.09 20.70 16.17
CA ASP A 214 5.23 21.70 15.12
C ASP A 214 4.18 21.47 14.03
N PHE A 215 3.23 22.40 13.92
CA PHE A 215 2.23 22.40 12.86
C PHE A 215 2.75 23.14 11.64
N THR A 216 2.84 22.43 10.52
CA THR A 216 3.24 23.03 9.24
C THR A 216 2.01 23.30 8.39
N VAL A 217 1.81 24.55 8.05
CA VAL A 217 0.75 25.01 7.13
C VAL A 217 1.37 25.31 5.78
N LYS A 218 0.84 24.73 4.73
CA LYS A 218 1.19 25.06 3.33
C LYS A 218 0.08 25.93 2.74
N ILE A 219 0.42 27.12 2.32
CA ILE A 219 -0.47 28.05 1.59
C ILE A 219 0.07 28.12 0.16
N ASN A 220 -0.74 27.71 -0.82
CA ASN A 220 -0.31 27.49 -2.20
C ASN A 220 0.87 26.47 -2.26
N LYS A 221 1.45 26.25 -3.42
CA LYS A 221 2.50 25.20 -3.57
C LYS A 221 3.84 25.53 -2.88
N ASP A 222 4.07 26.80 -2.54
CA ASP A 222 5.43 27.26 -2.20
C ASP A 222 5.56 27.90 -0.80
N THR A 223 4.49 28.26 -0.12
CA THR A 223 4.58 28.91 1.20
C THR A 223 4.40 27.89 2.31
N VAL A 224 5.44 27.72 3.12
CA VAL A 224 5.42 26.84 4.30
C VAL A 224 5.60 27.71 5.55
N LEU A 225 4.62 27.64 6.45
CA LEU A 225 4.66 28.31 7.75
C LEU A 225 4.62 27.23 8.84
N THR A 226 5.47 27.36 9.85
CA THR A 226 5.50 26.43 11.00
C THR A 226 5.11 27.14 12.26
N PHE A 227 4.18 26.56 13.01
CA PHE A 227 3.65 27.09 14.26
C PHE A 227 3.86 26.06 15.37
N PRO A 228 4.68 26.36 16.39
CA PRO A 228 4.88 25.46 17.50
C PRO A 228 3.69 25.49 18.46
N TRP A 229 3.29 24.32 18.92
CA TRP A 229 2.44 24.15 20.09
C TRP A 229 3.29 23.58 21.22
N SER A 230 3.12 24.09 22.45
CA SER A 230 3.76 23.57 23.63
C SER A 230 2.75 23.38 24.75
N GLY A 231 2.83 22.25 25.43
CA GLY A 231 1.90 21.90 26.50
C GLY A 231 2.27 20.57 27.13
N ASN A 232 1.31 19.92 27.78
CA ASN A 232 1.42 18.55 28.25
C ASN A 232 0.15 17.80 27.83
N LEU A 233 0.16 17.26 26.62
CA LEU A 233 -0.97 16.52 26.06
C LEU A 233 -0.87 15.05 26.45
N MET A 234 -1.62 14.67 27.46
CA MET A 234 -1.68 13.28 27.94
C MET A 234 -2.30 12.34 26.89
N PRO A 235 -2.04 11.02 26.97
CA PRO A 235 -2.76 10.03 26.19
C PRO A 235 -4.27 10.23 26.24
N ASP A 236 -4.92 10.04 25.09
CA ASP A 236 -6.37 10.22 24.86
C ASP A 236 -6.91 11.63 25.17
N SER A 237 -6.03 12.61 25.38
CA SER A 237 -6.42 14.00 25.57
C SER A 237 -6.38 14.77 24.27
N SER A 238 -7.30 15.74 24.15
CA SER A 238 -7.39 16.64 23.00
C SER A 238 -6.96 18.05 23.36
N SER A 239 -6.46 18.78 22.37
CA SER A 239 -6.12 20.20 22.46
C SER A 239 -6.43 20.91 21.15
N ASN A 240 -6.19 22.21 21.12
CA ASN A 240 -6.31 22.99 19.91
C ASN A 240 -5.20 24.05 19.83
N LEU A 241 -4.95 24.52 18.61
CA LEU A 241 -4.09 25.65 18.30
C LEU A 241 -4.78 26.57 17.33
N THR A 242 -5.00 27.82 17.72
CA THR A 242 -5.44 28.88 16.81
C THR A 242 -4.21 29.57 16.23
N PHE A 243 -4.10 29.56 14.91
CA PHE A 243 -3.01 30.22 14.21
C PHE A 243 -3.20 31.73 14.19
N PRO A 244 -2.13 32.51 14.01
CA PRO A 244 -2.25 33.92 13.68
C PRO A 244 -2.97 34.11 12.35
N ILE A 245 -3.31 35.35 12.03
CA ILE A 245 -3.93 35.69 10.73
C ILE A 245 -3.01 35.24 9.60
N LEU A 246 -3.53 34.38 8.76
CA LEU A 246 -2.86 33.93 7.53
C LEU A 246 -3.41 34.73 6.35
N ASN A 247 -2.49 35.28 5.53
CA ASN A 247 -2.80 36.03 4.31
C ASN A 247 -2.31 35.27 3.08
N GLY A 248 -2.91 35.49 1.94
CA GLY A 248 -2.37 35.02 0.65
C GLY A 248 -3.16 33.91 -0.03
N LEU A 249 -4.43 33.71 0.30
CA LEU A 249 -5.36 33.00 -0.57
C LEU A 249 -5.79 33.98 -1.67
N ASN A 250 -5.04 34.05 -2.78
CA ASN A 250 -5.53 34.73 -3.98
C ASN A 250 -6.70 33.92 -4.55
N PRO A 251 -7.96 34.40 -4.46
CA PRO A 251 -9.07 33.74 -5.12
C PRO A 251 -8.88 33.90 -6.63
N GLY A 252 -8.59 32.81 -7.33
CA GLY A 252 -8.59 32.74 -8.79
C GLY A 252 -7.25 32.56 -9.49
N LYS A 253 -6.26 31.95 -8.87
CA LYS A 253 -5.10 31.38 -9.56
C LYS A 253 -4.92 29.90 -9.31
#